data_762f455da840b4dc1498de7bc6273c8e
#
_entry.id   762f455da840b4dc1498de7bc6273c8e
#
_cell.length_a   1.000
_cell.length_b   1.000
_cell.length_c   1.000
_cell.angle_alpha   90.00
_cell.angle_beta   90.00
_cell.angle_gamma   90.00
#
_symmetry.space_group_name_H-M   'P 1'
#
loop_
_entity.id
_entity.type
_entity.pdbx_description
1 polymer ?
#
loop_
_entity_poly.entity_id
_entity_poly.type
_entity_poly.pdbx_seq_one_letter_code
_entity_poly.pdbx_strand_id
1 'polypeptide(L)'
;MIQKWDPRSYAKDAAFVSMYGEELLTLLAPIPGDKVMDLGCGDGFLAEKIAEMGCDVTGVDASETQVGAAEKRGIKAVVGNGESLGFLGEFDGVLSNAALHWMGRPEEVIANVWQNLKPGGVFVGEMGAKGNVSTVVETLSALLERKGHNSELYNPWYFPTEEEYSELLVAQGFNINTTSTFSRPTKIKSDLLSWLRIFAQSFVAPIEKEERDSFYREAETALRPYLYSEKDGWIVDYVRLRFKVYRPSL
;
A
#
# COMPACT_ATOMS: atom_id res chain seq x y z
N MET A 1 3.99 15.04 8.00
CA MET A 1 5.00 14.18 8.69
C MET A 1 5.19 12.96 7.82
N ILE A 2 6.42 12.56 7.52
CA ILE A 2 6.69 11.38 6.69
C ILE A 2 6.43 10.15 7.54
N GLN A 3 5.63 9.21 7.05
CA GLN A 3 5.40 7.89 7.63
C GLN A 3 6.75 7.18 7.80
N LYS A 4 7.02 6.66 8.99
CA LYS A 4 8.27 5.91 9.25
C LYS A 4 7.97 4.42 9.27
N TRP A 5 8.68 3.68 8.44
CA TRP A 5 8.57 2.23 8.35
C TRP A 5 9.73 1.56 9.10
N ASP A 6 9.40 0.77 10.11
CA ASP A 6 10.35 -0.15 10.75
C ASP A 6 10.15 -1.56 10.17
N PRO A 7 11.12 -2.10 9.40
CA PRO A 7 10.97 -3.41 8.77
C PRO A 7 10.70 -4.55 9.74
N ARG A 8 11.22 -4.46 10.98
CA ARG A 8 11.04 -5.53 11.99
C ARG A 8 9.61 -5.56 12.51
N SER A 9 9.06 -4.40 12.87
CA SER A 9 7.67 -4.27 13.32
C SER A 9 6.73 -4.62 12.18
N TYR A 10 7.02 -4.16 10.94
CA TYR A 10 6.23 -4.46 9.76
C TYR A 10 6.22 -5.98 9.45
N ALA A 11 7.37 -6.64 9.42
CA ALA A 11 7.46 -8.07 9.16
C ALA A 11 6.73 -8.91 10.22
N LYS A 12 6.69 -8.45 11.48
CA LYS A 12 6.01 -9.16 12.58
C LYS A 12 4.49 -8.98 12.51
N ASP A 13 4.03 -7.74 12.35
CA ASP A 13 2.65 -7.37 12.60
C ASP A 13 1.84 -7.14 11.31
N ALA A 14 2.51 -6.93 10.16
CA ALA A 14 1.93 -6.68 8.87
C ALA A 14 2.28 -7.75 7.79
N ALA A 15 2.87 -8.88 8.15
CA ALA A 15 3.23 -9.95 7.21
C ALA A 15 2.05 -10.47 6.37
N PHE A 16 0.81 -10.34 6.87
CA PHE A 16 -0.39 -10.70 6.12
C PHE A 16 -0.54 -9.88 4.83
N VAL A 17 -0.04 -8.64 4.80
CA VAL A 17 -0.08 -7.77 3.62
C VAL A 17 0.69 -8.40 2.46
N SER A 18 1.91 -8.87 2.74
CA SER A 18 2.75 -9.54 1.74
C SER A 18 2.17 -10.88 1.29
N MET A 19 1.59 -11.66 2.22
CA MET A 19 0.96 -12.96 1.89
C MET A 19 -0.23 -12.81 0.94
N TYR A 20 -1.08 -11.80 1.14
CA TYR A 20 -2.18 -11.51 0.20
C TYR A 20 -1.69 -11.01 -1.15
N GLY A 21 -0.49 -10.43 -1.21
CA GLY A 21 0.14 -9.99 -2.46
C GLY A 21 0.54 -11.13 -3.41
N GLU A 22 0.67 -12.38 -2.91
CA GLU A 22 1.02 -13.52 -3.78
C GLU A 22 -0.03 -13.79 -4.87
N GLU A 23 -1.30 -13.50 -4.64
CA GLU A 23 -2.34 -13.60 -5.66
C GLU A 23 -2.08 -12.64 -6.84
N LEU A 24 -1.41 -11.51 -6.61
CA LEU A 24 -1.07 -10.56 -7.66
C LEU A 24 0.01 -11.10 -8.61
N LEU A 25 0.86 -12.03 -8.16
CA LEU A 25 1.84 -12.70 -9.01
C LEU A 25 1.16 -13.53 -10.11
N THR A 26 0.06 -14.20 -9.74
CA THR A 26 -0.76 -14.92 -10.73
C THR A 26 -1.44 -13.97 -11.72
N LEU A 27 -1.85 -12.78 -11.25
CA LEU A 27 -2.47 -11.78 -12.10
C LEU A 27 -1.43 -11.10 -13.01
N LEU A 28 -0.24 -10.81 -12.51
CA LEU A 28 0.88 -10.27 -13.28
C LEU A 28 1.34 -11.29 -14.33
N ALA A 29 1.42 -12.57 -13.94
CA ALA A 29 1.85 -13.70 -14.77
C ALA A 29 3.19 -13.45 -15.48
N PRO A 30 4.26 -13.06 -14.77
CA PRO A 30 5.54 -12.78 -15.40
C PRO A 30 6.18 -14.07 -15.90
N ILE A 31 6.98 -13.98 -16.95
CA ILE A 31 7.72 -15.13 -17.48
C ILE A 31 9.24 -14.96 -17.23
N PRO A 32 10.00 -16.06 -17.18
CA PRO A 32 11.45 -15.98 -17.01
C PRO A 32 12.13 -15.06 -18.04
N GLY A 33 12.93 -14.13 -17.54
CA GLY A 33 13.59 -13.10 -18.36
C GLY A 33 12.87 -11.76 -18.42
N ASP A 34 11.62 -11.66 -17.95
CA ASP A 34 10.92 -10.37 -17.85
C ASP A 34 11.64 -9.44 -16.87
N LYS A 35 11.66 -8.16 -17.21
CA LYS A 35 12.03 -7.08 -16.30
C LYS A 35 10.81 -6.58 -15.56
N VAL A 36 10.82 -6.72 -14.25
CA VAL A 36 9.67 -6.34 -13.40
C VAL A 36 10.06 -5.28 -12.38
N MET A 37 9.28 -4.22 -12.28
CA MET A 37 9.38 -3.25 -11.18
C MET A 37 8.37 -3.60 -10.09
N ASP A 38 8.84 -3.70 -8.84
CA ASP A 38 7.99 -3.77 -7.64
C ASP A 38 7.93 -2.38 -7.01
N LEU A 39 6.83 -1.65 -7.23
CA LEU A 39 6.61 -0.27 -6.77
C LEU A 39 5.99 -0.25 -5.37
N GLY A 40 6.74 0.25 -4.40
CA GLY A 40 6.44 0.13 -2.98
C GLY A 40 6.83 -1.26 -2.47
N CYS A 41 8.03 -1.72 -2.82
CA CYS A 41 8.48 -3.10 -2.60
C CYS A 41 8.64 -3.49 -1.11
N GLY A 42 8.65 -2.53 -0.21
CA GLY A 42 8.89 -2.77 1.19
C GLY A 42 10.21 -3.52 1.42
N ASP A 43 10.17 -4.58 2.23
CA ASP A 43 11.32 -5.43 2.54
C ASP A 43 11.70 -6.40 1.41
N GLY A 44 11.06 -6.29 0.24
CA GLY A 44 11.37 -7.08 -0.96
C GLY A 44 10.78 -8.47 -1.00
N PHE A 45 9.82 -8.82 -0.14
CA PHE A 45 9.24 -10.17 -0.08
C PHE A 45 8.60 -10.61 -1.41
N LEU A 46 7.79 -9.75 -2.06
CA LEU A 46 7.17 -10.08 -3.35
C LEU A 46 8.19 -10.00 -4.49
N ALA A 47 9.12 -9.03 -4.43
CA ALA A 47 10.22 -8.93 -5.38
C ALA A 47 11.08 -10.20 -5.41
N GLU A 48 11.39 -10.79 -4.23
CA GLU A 48 12.12 -12.06 -4.11
C GLU A 48 11.36 -13.20 -4.82
N LYS A 49 10.05 -13.31 -4.61
CA LYS A 49 9.23 -14.33 -5.30
C LYS A 49 9.21 -14.16 -6.82
N ILE A 50 9.17 -12.92 -7.31
CA ILE A 50 9.24 -12.64 -8.75
C ILE A 50 10.62 -13.02 -9.30
N ALA A 51 11.69 -12.73 -8.55
CA ALA A 51 13.05 -13.13 -8.93
C ALA A 51 13.22 -14.67 -8.96
N GLU A 52 12.61 -15.40 -8.00
CA GLU A 52 12.56 -16.88 -8.01
C GLU A 52 11.85 -17.46 -9.23
N MET A 53 10.94 -16.70 -9.86
CA MET A 53 10.29 -17.06 -11.12
C MET A 53 11.21 -16.83 -12.34
N GLY A 54 12.44 -16.36 -12.14
CA GLY A 54 13.45 -16.13 -13.21
C GLY A 54 13.39 -14.74 -13.83
N CYS A 55 12.77 -13.77 -13.20
CA CYS A 55 12.67 -12.39 -13.69
C CYS A 55 13.82 -11.50 -13.18
N ASP A 56 14.14 -10.44 -13.93
CA ASP A 56 15.02 -9.35 -13.49
C ASP A 56 14.19 -8.30 -12.75
N VAL A 57 14.32 -8.26 -11.40
CA VAL A 57 13.47 -7.43 -10.56
C VAL A 57 14.20 -6.19 -10.07
N THR A 58 13.52 -5.05 -10.15
CA THR A 58 13.94 -3.81 -9.49
C THR A 58 12.87 -3.37 -8.51
N GLY A 59 13.19 -3.40 -7.21
CA GLY A 59 12.35 -2.86 -6.16
C GLY A 59 12.48 -1.33 -6.06
N VAL A 60 11.38 -0.66 -5.76
CA VAL A 60 11.34 0.78 -5.49
C VAL A 60 10.56 1.02 -4.21
N ASP A 61 11.14 1.72 -3.24
CA ASP A 61 10.44 2.14 -2.03
C ASP A 61 10.94 3.51 -1.57
N ALA A 62 10.06 4.31 -0.97
CA ALA A 62 10.43 5.63 -0.46
C ALA A 62 11.25 5.56 0.85
N SER A 63 11.24 4.42 1.53
CA SER A 63 11.91 4.18 2.80
C SER A 63 13.29 3.55 2.59
N GLU A 64 14.35 4.28 2.92
CA GLU A 64 15.73 3.75 2.91
C GLU A 64 15.88 2.46 3.74
N THR A 65 15.15 2.36 4.86
CA THR A 65 15.21 1.18 5.73
C THR A 65 14.56 -0.04 5.09
N GLN A 66 13.49 0.14 4.30
CA GLN A 66 12.86 -0.92 3.53
C GLN A 66 13.74 -1.34 2.36
N VAL A 67 14.28 -0.39 1.60
CA VAL A 67 15.24 -0.68 0.52
C VAL A 67 16.42 -1.48 1.05
N GLY A 68 17.03 -1.06 2.17
CA GLY A 68 18.12 -1.82 2.78
C GLY A 68 17.72 -3.21 3.29
N ALA A 69 16.44 -3.46 3.57
CA ALA A 69 15.94 -4.79 3.89
C ALA A 69 15.76 -5.64 2.63
N ALA A 70 15.25 -5.06 1.54
CA ALA A 70 15.14 -5.73 0.24
C ALA A 70 16.51 -6.12 -0.35
N GLU A 71 17.51 -5.24 -0.23
CA GLU A 71 18.89 -5.54 -0.65
C GLU A 71 19.49 -6.73 0.11
N LYS A 72 19.18 -6.87 1.39
CA LYS A 72 19.60 -8.03 2.20
C LYS A 72 18.96 -9.36 1.76
N ARG A 73 17.80 -9.29 1.06
CA ARG A 73 17.20 -10.44 0.37
C ARG A 73 17.82 -10.71 -1.01
N GLY A 74 18.79 -9.90 -1.43
CA GLY A 74 19.43 -10.03 -2.75
C GLY A 74 18.67 -9.32 -3.87
N ILE A 75 17.68 -8.49 -3.55
CA ILE A 75 16.91 -7.73 -4.54
C ILE A 75 17.63 -6.43 -4.86
N LYS A 76 17.78 -6.13 -6.15
CA LYS A 76 18.18 -4.80 -6.59
C LYS A 76 17.04 -3.83 -6.23
N ALA A 77 17.31 -2.91 -5.31
CA ALA A 77 16.32 -1.94 -4.88
C ALA A 77 16.86 -0.52 -4.91
N VAL A 78 15.97 0.46 -5.10
CA VAL A 78 16.32 1.88 -5.13
C VAL A 78 15.38 2.67 -4.24
N VAL A 79 15.91 3.68 -3.56
CA VAL A 79 15.09 4.65 -2.83
C VAL A 79 14.43 5.57 -3.85
N GLY A 80 13.09 5.56 -3.90
CA GLY A 80 12.35 6.36 -4.86
C GLY A 80 10.91 6.60 -4.42
N ASN A 81 10.41 7.78 -4.74
CA ASN A 81 9.00 8.12 -4.53
C ASN A 81 8.23 7.87 -5.84
N GLY A 82 7.19 7.05 -5.79
CA GLY A 82 6.36 6.74 -6.95
C GLY A 82 5.75 7.97 -7.64
N GLU A 83 5.54 9.06 -6.90
CA GLU A 83 5.03 10.32 -7.43
C GLU A 83 6.07 11.14 -8.21
N SER A 84 7.37 10.82 -8.08
CA SER A 84 8.47 11.54 -8.74
C SER A 84 9.62 10.61 -9.13
N LEU A 85 9.28 9.39 -9.52
CA LEU A 85 10.25 8.33 -9.74
C LEU A 85 11.23 8.61 -10.88
N GLY A 86 10.76 9.30 -11.93
CA GLY A 86 11.54 9.46 -13.15
C GLY A 86 11.64 8.16 -13.96
N PHE A 87 12.53 8.17 -14.97
CA PHE A 87 12.75 7.00 -15.81
C PHE A 87 13.86 6.12 -15.23
N LEU A 88 13.53 4.88 -14.88
CA LEU A 88 14.46 3.87 -14.36
C LEU A 88 14.83 2.81 -15.41
N GLY A 89 14.04 2.71 -16.48
CA GLY A 89 14.24 1.72 -17.53
C GLY A 89 12.92 1.31 -18.17
N GLU A 90 12.99 0.30 -19.03
CA GLU A 90 11.82 -0.27 -19.68
C GLU A 90 11.50 -1.63 -19.05
N PHE A 91 10.33 -1.73 -18.41
CA PHE A 91 9.86 -2.92 -17.74
C PHE A 91 8.77 -3.63 -18.55
N ASP A 92 8.76 -4.96 -18.50
CA ASP A 92 7.69 -5.79 -19.06
C ASP A 92 6.46 -5.76 -18.16
N GLY A 93 6.68 -5.65 -16.84
CA GLY A 93 5.62 -5.55 -15.85
C GLY A 93 5.96 -4.62 -14.69
N VAL A 94 4.91 -4.04 -14.10
CA VAL A 94 4.97 -3.31 -12.83
C VAL A 94 3.98 -3.96 -11.88
N LEU A 95 4.43 -4.29 -10.67
CA LEU A 95 3.62 -4.73 -9.55
C LEU A 95 3.58 -3.63 -8.50
N SER A 96 2.42 -3.44 -7.84
CA SER A 96 2.34 -2.65 -6.61
C SER A 96 1.32 -3.25 -5.66
N ASN A 97 1.77 -3.63 -4.47
CA ASN A 97 0.90 -4.21 -3.45
C ASN A 97 0.87 -3.33 -2.19
N ALA A 98 -0.30 -2.88 -1.81
CA ALA A 98 -0.58 -2.12 -0.58
C ALA A 98 0.28 -0.85 -0.40
N ALA A 99 0.75 -0.24 -1.49
CA ALA A 99 1.60 0.95 -1.49
C ALA A 99 0.91 2.19 -2.08
N LEU A 100 0.13 2.04 -3.15
CA LEU A 100 -0.42 3.16 -3.92
C LEU A 100 -1.30 4.12 -3.09
N HIS A 101 -1.99 3.62 -2.08
CA HIS A 101 -2.81 4.46 -1.20
C HIS A 101 -2.02 5.34 -0.22
N TRP A 102 -0.69 5.22 -0.19
CA TRP A 102 0.21 6.14 0.52
C TRP A 102 0.72 7.28 -0.37
N MET A 103 0.36 7.27 -1.66
CA MET A 103 0.80 8.22 -2.68
C MET A 103 -0.37 9.16 -2.99
N GLY A 104 -0.27 10.41 -2.54
CA GLY A 104 -1.38 11.39 -2.60
C GLY A 104 -1.61 12.00 -3.98
N ARG A 105 -0.70 11.74 -4.95
CA ARG A 105 -0.77 12.25 -6.32
C ARG A 105 -0.83 11.09 -7.33
N PRO A 106 -1.98 10.40 -7.41
CA PRO A 106 -2.12 9.18 -8.19
C PRO A 106 -1.86 9.37 -9.69
N GLU A 107 -2.20 10.54 -10.26
CA GLU A 107 -1.94 10.86 -11.67
C GLU A 107 -0.44 10.83 -11.97
N GLU A 108 0.38 11.38 -11.07
CA GLU A 108 1.84 11.39 -11.23
C GLU A 108 2.42 9.97 -11.12
N VAL A 109 1.90 9.17 -10.18
CA VAL A 109 2.29 7.76 -10.03
C VAL A 109 1.98 6.97 -11.30
N ILE A 110 0.75 7.11 -11.82
CA ILE A 110 0.30 6.43 -13.02
C ILE A 110 1.12 6.86 -14.25
N ALA A 111 1.44 8.15 -14.37
CA ALA A 111 2.30 8.66 -15.44
C ALA A 111 3.75 8.12 -15.33
N ASN A 112 4.30 8.04 -14.12
CA ASN A 112 5.63 7.45 -13.90
C ASN A 112 5.66 5.95 -14.22
N VAL A 113 4.62 5.20 -13.85
CA VAL A 113 4.49 3.78 -14.23
C VAL A 113 4.42 3.65 -15.76
N TRP A 114 3.60 4.48 -16.42
CA TRP A 114 3.49 4.48 -17.87
C TRP A 114 4.85 4.70 -18.56
N GLN A 115 5.63 5.68 -18.12
CA GLN A 115 6.95 5.99 -18.70
C GLN A 115 7.93 4.82 -18.57
N ASN A 116 7.81 4.05 -17.50
CA ASN A 116 8.69 2.94 -17.17
C ASN A 116 8.23 1.58 -17.77
N LEU A 117 7.00 1.48 -18.28
CA LEU A 117 6.55 0.28 -18.97
C LEU A 117 6.89 0.30 -20.45
N LYS A 118 7.26 -0.83 -21.01
CA LYS A 118 7.32 -1.05 -22.46
C LYS A 118 5.91 -0.95 -23.09
N PRO A 119 5.79 -0.61 -24.40
CA PRO A 119 4.57 -0.89 -25.13
C PRO A 119 4.19 -2.38 -25.00
N GLY A 120 2.93 -2.67 -24.68
CA GLY A 120 2.46 -4.01 -24.34
C GLY A 120 2.69 -4.44 -22.89
N GLY A 121 3.43 -3.65 -22.11
CA GLY A 121 3.71 -3.96 -20.70
C GLY A 121 2.47 -3.89 -19.79
N VAL A 122 2.56 -4.57 -18.66
CA VAL A 122 1.44 -4.82 -17.73
C VAL A 122 1.65 -4.06 -16.43
N PHE A 123 0.60 -3.40 -15.93
CA PHE A 123 0.58 -2.87 -14.56
C PHE A 123 -0.50 -3.59 -13.75
N VAL A 124 -0.07 -4.22 -12.65
CA VAL A 124 -0.95 -4.89 -11.68
C VAL A 124 -0.80 -4.20 -10.33
N GLY A 125 -1.92 -3.88 -9.71
CA GLY A 125 -1.90 -3.28 -8.38
C GLY A 125 -3.03 -3.76 -7.48
N GLU A 126 -2.76 -3.73 -6.17
CA GLU A 126 -3.78 -3.81 -5.13
C GLU A 126 -3.54 -2.74 -4.07
N MET A 127 -4.58 -2.00 -3.73
CA MET A 127 -4.53 -0.91 -2.77
C MET A 127 -5.80 -0.82 -1.93
N GLY A 128 -5.81 0.03 -0.90
CA GLY A 128 -7.04 0.37 -0.19
C GLY A 128 -8.00 1.14 -1.12
N ALA A 129 -9.27 0.79 -1.10
CA ALA A 129 -10.34 1.46 -1.83
C ALA A 129 -11.23 2.29 -0.90
N LYS A 130 -12.19 3.02 -1.44
CA LYS A 130 -13.20 3.74 -0.66
C LYS A 130 -13.86 2.79 0.36
N GLY A 131 -13.91 3.23 1.62
CA GLY A 131 -14.39 2.42 2.73
C GLY A 131 -13.31 1.55 3.41
N ASN A 132 -12.07 1.54 2.90
CA ASN A 132 -10.97 0.80 3.54
C ASN A 132 -10.68 1.36 4.92
N VAL A 133 -10.69 0.48 5.92
CA VAL A 133 -10.50 0.79 7.35
C VAL A 133 -11.34 1.97 7.83
N SER A 134 -12.56 2.12 7.27
CA SER A 134 -13.41 3.28 7.52
C SER A 134 -13.75 3.46 9.00
N THR A 135 -14.02 2.36 9.71
CA THR A 135 -14.26 2.39 11.15
C THR A 135 -13.09 3.01 11.92
N VAL A 136 -11.87 2.70 11.52
CA VAL A 136 -10.66 3.28 12.13
C VAL A 136 -10.49 4.75 11.75
N VAL A 137 -10.65 5.10 10.47
CA VAL A 137 -10.53 6.48 9.99
C VAL A 137 -11.53 7.39 10.69
N GLU A 138 -12.81 7.00 10.71
CA GLU A 138 -13.89 7.77 11.34
C GLU A 138 -13.66 7.96 12.85
N THR A 139 -13.21 6.91 13.54
CA THR A 139 -12.91 6.98 14.97
C THR A 139 -11.75 7.93 15.27
N LEU A 140 -10.64 7.79 14.56
CA LEU A 140 -9.46 8.65 14.74
C LEU A 140 -9.78 10.10 14.39
N SER A 141 -10.54 10.33 13.31
CA SER A 141 -10.99 11.65 12.91
C SER A 141 -11.86 12.31 13.98
N ALA A 142 -12.86 11.61 14.48
CA ALA A 142 -13.72 12.12 15.54
C ALA A 142 -12.94 12.44 16.83
N LEU A 143 -11.94 11.64 17.19
CA LEU A 143 -11.05 11.90 18.34
C LEU A 143 -10.22 13.17 18.15
N LEU A 144 -9.65 13.37 16.95
CA LEU A 144 -8.89 14.57 16.62
C LEU A 144 -9.77 15.83 16.64
N GLU A 145 -10.96 15.77 16.07
CA GLU A 145 -11.91 16.89 16.02
C GLU A 145 -12.38 17.29 17.43
N ARG A 146 -12.61 16.32 18.31
CA ARG A 146 -12.91 16.61 19.75
C ARG A 146 -11.76 17.34 20.45
N LYS A 147 -10.51 17.16 19.99
CA LYS A 147 -9.33 17.87 20.47
C LYS A 147 -9.07 19.20 19.74
N GLY A 148 -9.97 19.59 18.84
CA GLY A 148 -9.88 20.86 18.10
C GLY A 148 -8.97 20.84 16.88
N HIS A 149 -8.60 19.67 16.36
CA HIS A 149 -7.76 19.52 15.16
C HIS A 149 -8.62 19.19 13.93
N ASN A 150 -8.28 19.73 12.76
CA ASN A 150 -8.86 19.33 11.49
C ASN A 150 -8.29 17.96 11.07
N SER A 151 -9.09 16.91 11.20
CA SER A 151 -8.67 15.53 10.97
C SER A 151 -8.24 15.24 9.54
N GLU A 152 -8.83 15.93 8.54
CA GLU A 152 -8.50 15.75 7.12
C GLU A 152 -7.01 16.00 6.81
N LEU A 153 -6.38 16.92 7.54
CA LEU A 153 -4.96 17.24 7.38
C LEU A 153 -4.01 16.11 7.82
N TYR A 154 -4.53 15.14 8.56
CA TYR A 154 -3.74 14.08 9.18
C TYR A 154 -4.11 12.68 8.69
N ASN A 155 -5.11 12.57 7.80
CA ASN A 155 -5.38 11.32 7.10
C ASN A 155 -4.34 11.15 5.97
N PRO A 156 -3.48 10.11 6.03
CA PRO A 156 -2.40 9.95 5.04
C PRO A 156 -2.86 9.19 3.81
N TRP A 157 -4.07 8.63 3.80
CA TRP A 157 -4.48 7.65 2.83
C TRP A 157 -5.34 8.24 1.70
N TYR A 158 -5.02 7.82 0.50
CA TYR A 158 -5.84 7.99 -0.69
C TYR A 158 -6.60 6.68 -0.95
N PHE A 159 -7.92 6.69 -0.76
CA PHE A 159 -8.80 5.54 -0.97
C PHE A 159 -9.85 5.88 -2.04
N PRO A 160 -9.54 5.66 -3.34
CA PRO A 160 -10.47 5.95 -4.43
C PRO A 160 -11.58 4.92 -4.53
N THR A 161 -12.64 5.27 -5.25
CA THR A 161 -13.56 4.28 -5.81
C THR A 161 -12.90 3.55 -6.99
N GLU A 162 -13.53 2.47 -7.43
CA GLU A 162 -13.09 1.73 -8.63
C GLU A 162 -13.19 2.61 -9.88
N GLU A 163 -14.27 3.37 -10.00
CA GLU A 163 -14.49 4.29 -11.11
C GLU A 163 -13.42 5.39 -11.15
N GLU A 164 -13.22 6.10 -10.03
CA GLU A 164 -12.23 7.18 -9.93
C GLU A 164 -10.83 6.72 -10.37
N TYR A 165 -10.37 5.57 -9.88
CA TYR A 165 -9.04 5.10 -10.22
C TYR A 165 -8.94 4.57 -11.66
N SER A 166 -10.02 3.94 -12.16
CA SER A 166 -10.12 3.48 -13.54
C SER A 166 -10.08 4.64 -14.53
N GLU A 167 -10.76 5.75 -14.23
CA GLU A 167 -10.74 6.96 -15.05
C GLU A 167 -9.32 7.53 -15.16
N LEU A 168 -8.55 7.56 -14.07
CA LEU A 168 -7.15 8.01 -14.10
C LEU A 168 -6.26 7.10 -14.96
N LEU A 169 -6.43 5.79 -14.87
CA LEU A 169 -5.70 4.82 -15.69
C LEU A 169 -6.02 4.99 -17.18
N VAL A 170 -7.30 5.13 -17.53
CA VAL A 170 -7.75 5.36 -18.92
C VAL A 170 -7.28 6.71 -19.44
N ALA A 171 -7.36 7.77 -18.63
CA ALA A 171 -6.89 9.10 -19.01
C ALA A 171 -5.38 9.11 -19.35
N GLN A 172 -4.57 8.28 -18.68
CA GLN A 172 -3.15 8.11 -19.02
C GLN A 172 -2.95 7.31 -20.31
N GLY A 173 -3.95 6.53 -20.75
CA GLY A 173 -3.90 5.72 -21.97
C GLY A 173 -3.87 4.22 -21.74
N PHE A 174 -3.95 3.74 -20.49
CA PHE A 174 -4.00 2.30 -20.21
C PHE A 174 -5.30 1.66 -20.69
N ASN A 175 -5.19 0.44 -21.18
CA ASN A 175 -6.34 -0.44 -21.43
C ASN A 175 -6.60 -1.28 -20.17
N ILE A 176 -7.82 -1.17 -19.63
CA ILE A 176 -8.23 -1.96 -18.47
C ILE A 176 -8.51 -3.40 -18.91
N ASN A 177 -7.86 -4.36 -18.28
CA ASN A 177 -8.20 -5.78 -18.43
C ASN A 177 -9.17 -6.21 -17.34
N THR A 178 -8.85 -5.96 -16.08
CA THR A 178 -9.73 -6.20 -14.94
C THR A 178 -9.57 -5.11 -13.92
N THR A 179 -10.66 -4.77 -13.25
CA THR A 179 -10.70 -3.97 -12.04
C THR A 179 -11.80 -4.53 -11.14
N SER A 180 -11.60 -4.50 -9.84
CA SER A 180 -12.60 -4.97 -8.88
C SER A 180 -12.35 -4.38 -7.49
N THR A 181 -13.42 -4.00 -6.83
CA THR A 181 -13.41 -3.65 -5.41
C THR A 181 -14.07 -4.75 -4.59
N PHE A 182 -13.46 -5.14 -3.50
CA PHE A 182 -13.97 -6.19 -2.63
C PHE A 182 -13.60 -5.98 -1.16
N SER A 183 -14.51 -6.44 -0.28
CA SER A 183 -14.28 -6.44 1.17
C SER A 183 -13.31 -7.57 1.56
N ARG A 184 -12.36 -7.25 2.43
CA ARG A 184 -11.39 -8.22 2.97
C ARG A 184 -11.21 -8.01 4.47
N PRO A 185 -12.23 -8.27 5.31
CA PRO A 185 -12.05 -8.21 6.75
C PRO A 185 -10.86 -9.06 7.17
N THR A 186 -9.90 -8.45 7.85
CA THR A 186 -8.61 -9.10 8.12
C THR A 186 -8.38 -9.20 9.61
N LYS A 187 -8.21 -10.44 10.08
CA LYS A 187 -7.79 -10.70 11.46
C LYS A 187 -6.33 -10.28 11.62
N ILE A 188 -6.05 -9.35 12.54
CA ILE A 188 -4.69 -8.97 12.89
C ILE A 188 -4.14 -9.90 13.95
N LYS A 189 -2.87 -10.29 13.80
CA LYS A 189 -2.19 -11.22 14.72
C LYS A 189 -1.72 -10.52 16.01
N SER A 190 -1.41 -9.24 15.91
CA SER A 190 -1.04 -8.36 17.01
C SER A 190 -2.25 -7.73 17.67
N ASP A 191 -2.02 -6.96 18.73
CA ASP A 191 -3.06 -6.08 19.28
C ASP A 191 -3.33 -4.87 18.37
N LEU A 192 -4.48 -4.23 18.54
CA LEU A 192 -4.87 -3.07 17.74
C LEU A 192 -3.94 -1.87 17.97
N LEU A 193 -3.39 -1.71 19.17
CA LEU A 193 -2.45 -0.63 19.48
C LEU A 193 -1.18 -0.72 18.63
N SER A 194 -0.63 -1.93 18.45
CA SER A 194 0.51 -2.16 17.56
C SER A 194 0.17 -1.80 16.12
N TRP A 195 -1.00 -2.18 15.63
CA TRP A 195 -1.49 -1.82 14.30
C TRP A 195 -1.61 -0.30 14.14
N LEU A 196 -2.25 0.39 15.09
CA LEU A 196 -2.41 1.86 15.07
C LEU A 196 -1.06 2.57 15.07
N ARG A 197 -0.09 2.11 15.86
CA ARG A 197 1.26 2.69 15.90
C ARG A 197 2.04 2.50 14.60
N ILE A 198 1.72 1.47 13.80
CA ILE A 198 2.36 1.23 12.50
C ILE A 198 1.68 2.08 11.42
N PHE A 199 0.35 2.06 11.33
CA PHE A 199 -0.36 2.59 10.18
C PHE A 199 -0.97 3.98 10.39
N ALA A 200 -1.24 4.40 11.62
CA ALA A 200 -1.95 5.64 11.94
C ALA A 200 -1.05 6.75 12.55
N GLN A 201 0.25 6.74 12.23
CA GLN A 201 1.24 7.68 12.81
C GLN A 201 0.91 9.15 12.52
N SER A 202 0.35 9.46 11.35
CA SER A 202 0.01 10.82 10.97
C SER A 202 -1.11 11.40 11.83
N PHE A 203 -2.07 10.59 12.28
CA PHE A 203 -3.16 11.05 13.14
C PHE A 203 -2.70 11.56 14.50
N VAL A 204 -1.54 11.12 14.99
CA VAL A 204 -0.97 11.63 16.24
C VAL A 204 0.05 12.75 16.03
N ALA A 205 0.20 13.25 14.80
CA ALA A 205 1.11 14.34 14.50
C ALA A 205 0.80 15.62 15.29
N PRO A 206 -0.49 16.06 15.42
CA PRO A 206 -0.83 17.26 16.18
C PRO A 206 -0.90 17.02 17.69
N ILE A 207 -0.79 15.77 18.14
CA ILE A 207 -0.91 15.39 19.55
C ILE A 207 0.47 15.49 20.22
N GLU A 208 0.51 16.11 21.37
CA GLU A 208 1.73 16.18 22.21
C GLU A 208 2.28 14.77 22.47
N LYS A 209 3.61 14.66 22.47
CA LYS A 209 4.28 13.35 22.49
C LYS A 209 3.87 12.51 23.69
N GLU A 210 3.69 13.13 24.82
CA GLU A 210 3.30 12.52 26.10
C GLU A 210 1.87 12.00 26.09
N GLU A 211 0.99 12.55 25.24
CA GLU A 211 -0.41 12.19 25.13
C GLU A 211 -0.72 11.15 24.03
N ARG A 212 0.25 10.85 23.14
CA ARG A 212 0.03 9.96 22.00
C ARG A 212 -0.39 8.56 22.38
N ASP A 213 0.21 8.00 23.41
CA ASP A 213 -0.17 6.68 23.92
C ASP A 213 -1.59 6.68 24.51
N SER A 214 -1.98 7.75 25.19
CA SER A 214 -3.35 7.92 25.69
C SER A 214 -4.35 8.03 24.54
N PHE A 215 -4.01 8.77 23.49
CA PHE A 215 -4.84 8.89 22.28
C PHE A 215 -5.07 7.53 21.60
N TYR A 216 -4.03 6.72 21.41
CA TYR A 216 -4.18 5.38 20.84
C TYR A 216 -5.02 4.44 21.70
N ARG A 217 -4.92 4.51 23.03
CA ARG A 217 -5.77 3.72 23.95
C ARG A 217 -7.23 4.16 23.91
N GLU A 218 -7.47 5.45 23.80
CA GLU A 218 -8.82 6.00 23.60
C GLU A 218 -9.43 5.48 22.29
N ALA A 219 -8.63 5.50 21.21
CA ALA A 219 -9.04 4.94 19.91
C ALA A 219 -9.32 3.44 20.00
N GLU A 220 -8.46 2.65 20.63
CA GLU A 220 -8.69 1.21 20.83
C GLU A 220 -9.98 0.94 21.59
N THR A 221 -10.23 1.70 22.66
CA THR A 221 -11.46 1.57 23.46
C THR A 221 -12.70 1.88 22.63
N ALA A 222 -12.66 2.93 21.80
CA ALA A 222 -13.76 3.33 20.93
C ALA A 222 -13.99 2.33 19.78
N LEU A 223 -12.94 1.72 19.27
CA LEU A 223 -12.98 0.73 18.16
C LEU A 223 -13.44 -0.67 18.63
N ARG A 224 -13.25 -0.99 19.90
CA ARG A 224 -13.50 -2.33 20.43
C ARG A 224 -14.91 -2.86 20.14
N PRO A 225 -16.00 -2.09 20.30
CA PRO A 225 -17.35 -2.58 20.00
C PRO A 225 -17.59 -2.98 18.55
N TYR A 226 -16.79 -2.46 17.62
CA TYR A 226 -16.97 -2.63 16.18
C TYR A 226 -16.02 -3.65 15.58
N LEU A 227 -14.78 -3.71 16.05
CA LEU A 227 -13.70 -4.47 15.44
C LEU A 227 -13.19 -5.65 16.25
N TYR A 228 -13.74 -5.88 17.48
CA TYR A 228 -13.27 -6.94 18.36
C TYR A 228 -14.39 -7.89 18.75
N SER A 229 -14.09 -9.18 18.75
CA SER A 229 -14.92 -10.19 19.39
C SER A 229 -14.05 -11.14 20.23
N GLU A 230 -14.62 -11.71 21.29
CA GLU A 230 -13.92 -12.71 22.12
C GLU A 230 -13.54 -13.96 21.34
N LYS A 231 -14.32 -14.31 20.33
CA LYS A 231 -14.10 -15.49 19.47
C LYS A 231 -12.96 -15.29 18.48
N ASP A 232 -12.95 -14.14 17.80
CA ASP A 232 -12.10 -13.93 16.61
C ASP A 232 -10.94 -12.95 16.88
N GLY A 233 -10.98 -12.21 18.01
CA GLY A 233 -10.06 -11.13 18.29
C GLY A 233 -10.36 -9.89 17.46
N TRP A 234 -9.32 -9.15 17.08
CA TRP A 234 -9.42 -7.96 16.25
C TRP A 234 -9.53 -8.28 14.77
N ILE A 235 -10.56 -7.77 14.12
CA ILE A 235 -10.77 -7.87 12.66
C ILE A 235 -10.95 -6.46 12.12
N VAL A 236 -10.01 -6.03 11.28
CA VAL A 236 -10.03 -4.70 10.66
C VAL A 236 -10.77 -4.76 9.31
N ASP A 237 -11.58 -3.76 9.05
CA ASP A 237 -12.51 -3.64 7.92
C ASP A 237 -11.82 -3.17 6.63
N TYR A 238 -10.90 -3.97 6.10
CA TYR A 238 -10.24 -3.66 4.83
C TYR A 238 -11.19 -3.76 3.64
N VAL A 239 -11.07 -2.80 2.73
CA VAL A 239 -11.65 -2.83 1.39
C VAL A 239 -10.53 -2.63 0.37
N ARG A 240 -10.45 -3.47 -0.64
CA ARG A 240 -9.36 -3.46 -1.63
C ARG A 240 -9.87 -3.17 -3.01
N LEU A 241 -9.13 -2.35 -3.74
CA LEU A 241 -9.19 -2.21 -5.18
C LEU A 241 -8.03 -2.99 -5.76
N ARG A 242 -8.33 -3.93 -6.67
CA ARG A 242 -7.36 -4.70 -7.44
C ARG A 242 -7.58 -4.43 -8.91
N PHE A 243 -6.50 -4.27 -9.65
CA PHE A 243 -6.58 -4.02 -11.09
C PHE A 243 -5.43 -4.67 -11.86
N LYS A 244 -5.69 -4.93 -13.14
CA LYS A 244 -4.71 -5.25 -14.17
C LYS A 244 -4.99 -4.40 -15.39
N VAL A 245 -3.97 -3.69 -15.87
CA VAL A 245 -4.06 -2.83 -17.05
C VAL A 245 -2.85 -3.04 -17.94
N TYR A 246 -2.97 -2.70 -19.21
CA TYR A 246 -1.91 -2.81 -20.20
C TYR A 246 -1.60 -1.46 -20.82
N ARG A 247 -0.31 -1.16 -20.99
CA ARG A 247 0.12 -0.13 -21.93
C ARG A 247 -0.09 -0.68 -23.35
N PRO A 248 -0.87 -0.03 -24.24
CA PRO A 248 -1.06 -0.51 -25.61
C PRO A 248 0.27 -0.76 -26.32
N SER A 249 0.31 -1.82 -27.13
CA SER A 249 1.33 -1.97 -28.16
C SER A 249 1.03 -0.97 -29.27
N LEU A 250 2.03 -0.21 -29.72
CA LEU A 250 1.88 0.74 -30.82
C LEU A 250 1.41 0.05 -32.10
#